data_0a0367f6c6f5b36081f5e01aa715986c
#
_entry.id   0a0367f6c6f5b36081f5e01aa715986c
#
_cell.length_a   1.000
_cell.length_b   1.000
_cell.length_c   1.000
_cell.angle_alpha   90.00
_cell.angle_beta   90.00
_cell.angle_gamma   90.00
#
_symmetry.space_group_name_H-M   'P 1'
#
loop_
_entity.id
_entity.type
_entity.pdbx_description
1 polymer ?
#
loop_
_entity_poly.entity_id
_entity_poly.type
_entity_poly.pdbx_seq_one_letter_code
_entity_poly.pdbx_strand_id
1 'polypeptide(L)'
;MRGVTARGPGDAWAVGYRENAAGVDVPVAEHFDGTAWRATTVPGHAGNGELDAVLARGRADVWAVGSWDDAPARQDRALARHWDGARWREVPLPAEPARRSAYPLALAPGRGGEVWAVGVTAEDRVAAPRPLAYRWDGERWASVPPAGTEDEALLSGLAADGAGGLWAVGVAYGEQGEGRPLAEHWDGAAWRSVPAPHTAGRGEALDGVTALAPDDVWAVGASSPPDGTGTRPLVLHWDGAAWTREEVPDVAGQPHAVTGDGAGGVWAVGEREDATTPAFSLHRDAHGTWRLVPPADGAAGEGASFFDVTRVPGASPGGPALWAVGSTLPRLDPPWRPVVQGYGIRGPGA
;
A
#
# COMPACT_ATOMS: atom_id res chain seq x y z
N MET A 1 5.90 -5.31 -9.03
CA MET A 1 4.70 -4.47 -8.88
C MET A 1 4.60 -4.00 -7.44
N ARG A 2 4.08 -2.79 -7.21
CA ARG A 2 3.97 -2.14 -5.90
C ARG A 2 2.52 -2.03 -5.43
N GLY A 3 1.61 -1.68 -6.34
CA GLY A 3 0.21 -1.44 -6.01
C GLY A 3 -0.75 -2.19 -6.93
N VAL A 4 -1.93 -2.56 -6.41
CA VAL A 4 -3.00 -3.25 -7.15
C VAL A 4 -4.38 -2.76 -6.72
N THR A 5 -5.29 -2.65 -7.68
CA THR A 5 -6.70 -2.34 -7.43
C THR A 5 -7.59 -3.13 -8.38
N ALA A 6 -8.78 -3.53 -7.93
CA ALA A 6 -9.73 -4.26 -8.76
C ALA A 6 -11.13 -3.67 -8.63
N ARG A 7 -11.82 -3.54 -9.76
CA ARG A 7 -13.23 -3.12 -9.84
C ARG A 7 -14.17 -4.29 -10.07
N GLY A 8 -13.62 -5.41 -10.50
CA GLY A 8 -14.37 -6.62 -10.75
C GLY A 8 -13.53 -7.70 -11.42
N PRO A 9 -14.14 -8.86 -11.76
CA PRO A 9 -13.42 -10.02 -12.31
C PRO A 9 -12.73 -9.78 -13.65
N GLY A 10 -13.13 -8.74 -14.37
CA GLY A 10 -12.56 -8.38 -15.67
C GLY A 10 -11.98 -6.96 -15.72
N ASP A 11 -11.66 -6.38 -14.58
CA ASP A 11 -11.14 -5.01 -14.52
C ASP A 11 -10.30 -4.82 -13.27
N ALA A 12 -8.98 -4.96 -13.41
CA ALA A 12 -8.00 -4.72 -12.37
C ALA A 12 -6.77 -4.03 -12.96
N TRP A 13 -6.07 -3.28 -12.11
CA TRP A 13 -4.87 -2.55 -12.46
C TRP A 13 -3.76 -2.85 -11.48
N ALA A 14 -2.55 -3.01 -12.00
CA ALA A 14 -1.33 -3.15 -11.20
C ALA A 14 -0.29 -2.14 -11.68
N VAL A 15 0.44 -1.53 -10.74
CA VAL A 15 1.48 -0.54 -11.03
C VAL A 15 2.78 -0.87 -10.32
N GLY A 16 3.85 -0.27 -10.79
CA GLY A 16 5.19 -0.43 -10.22
C GLY A 16 6.23 0.17 -11.14
N TYR A 17 7.39 -0.48 -11.20
CA TYR A 17 8.47 -0.10 -12.08
C TYR A 17 9.16 -1.34 -12.68
N ARG A 18 9.97 -1.10 -13.69
CA ARG A 18 10.90 -2.07 -14.26
C ARG A 18 12.19 -1.38 -14.67
N GLU A 19 13.29 -2.05 -14.50
CA GLU A 19 14.56 -1.60 -15.06
C GLU A 19 14.55 -1.74 -16.59
N ASN A 20 14.98 -0.72 -17.30
CA ASN A 20 15.16 -0.74 -18.75
C ASN A 20 16.60 -1.19 -19.12
N ALA A 21 16.88 -1.33 -20.41
CA ALA A 21 18.21 -1.77 -20.90
C ALA A 21 19.37 -0.81 -20.55
N ALA A 22 19.09 0.40 -20.09
CA ALA A 22 20.07 1.39 -19.65
C ALA A 22 20.28 1.40 -18.14
N GLY A 23 19.64 0.46 -17.38
CA GLY A 23 19.72 0.42 -15.91
C GLY A 23 18.90 1.51 -15.22
N VAL A 24 17.87 2.03 -15.90
CA VAL A 24 16.97 3.07 -15.36
C VAL A 24 15.63 2.44 -15.05
N ASP A 25 15.12 2.68 -13.84
CA ASP A 25 13.80 2.29 -13.45
C ASP A 25 12.75 3.15 -14.14
N VAL A 26 11.82 2.52 -14.84
CA VAL A 26 10.72 3.20 -15.52
C VAL A 26 9.37 2.75 -14.99
N PRO A 27 8.42 3.68 -14.80
CA PRO A 27 7.10 3.34 -14.29
C PRO A 27 6.36 2.40 -15.25
N VAL A 28 5.65 1.42 -14.68
CA VAL A 28 4.82 0.49 -15.43
C VAL A 28 3.42 0.45 -14.86
N ALA A 29 2.44 0.23 -15.73
CA ALA A 29 1.07 -0.06 -15.37
C ALA A 29 0.52 -1.16 -16.27
N GLU A 30 -0.14 -2.13 -15.68
CA GLU A 30 -0.81 -3.24 -16.37
C GLU A 30 -2.30 -3.25 -16.04
N HIS A 31 -3.09 -3.56 -17.04
CA HIS A 31 -4.54 -3.69 -16.94
C HIS A 31 -4.95 -5.15 -17.21
N PHE A 32 -5.75 -5.71 -16.32
CA PHE A 32 -6.40 -7.01 -16.50
C PHE A 32 -7.77 -6.83 -17.15
N ASP A 33 -7.96 -7.40 -18.32
CA ASP A 33 -9.18 -7.29 -19.14
C ASP A 33 -10.19 -8.43 -18.91
N GLY A 34 -9.97 -9.27 -17.90
CA GLY A 34 -10.73 -10.48 -17.63
C GLY A 34 -10.10 -11.76 -18.20
N THR A 35 -9.11 -11.63 -19.07
CA THR A 35 -8.42 -12.76 -19.71
C THR A 35 -6.91 -12.72 -19.49
N ALA A 36 -6.31 -11.55 -19.55
CA ALA A 36 -4.87 -11.37 -19.44
C ALA A 36 -4.49 -9.99 -18.88
N TRP A 37 -3.35 -9.91 -18.23
CA TRP A 37 -2.69 -8.66 -17.89
C TRP A 37 -2.01 -8.09 -19.14
N ARG A 38 -2.22 -6.80 -19.42
CA ARG A 38 -1.66 -6.07 -20.56
C ARG A 38 -0.99 -4.78 -20.10
N ALA A 39 0.25 -4.62 -20.48
CA ALA A 39 0.97 -3.37 -20.22
C ALA A 39 0.33 -2.19 -20.96
N THR A 40 0.23 -1.07 -20.28
CA THR A 40 -0.16 0.22 -20.83
C THR A 40 1.02 1.18 -20.81
N THR A 41 1.10 2.07 -21.79
CA THR A 41 2.21 3.04 -21.87
C THR A 41 2.02 4.14 -20.83
N VAL A 42 2.90 4.20 -19.84
CA VAL A 42 2.97 5.28 -18.85
C VAL A 42 4.03 6.28 -19.29
N PRO A 43 3.74 7.59 -19.40
CA PRO A 43 4.78 8.59 -19.65
C PRO A 43 5.80 8.61 -18.50
N GLY A 44 7.08 8.47 -18.83
CA GLY A 44 8.20 8.54 -17.89
C GLY A 44 8.89 9.90 -17.91
N HIS A 45 9.84 10.07 -17.02
CA HIS A 45 10.79 11.18 -16.94
C HIS A 45 12.21 10.70 -17.30
N ALA A 46 13.18 11.61 -17.34
CA ALA A 46 14.57 11.32 -17.70
C ALA A 46 15.40 10.81 -16.51
N GLY A 47 14.82 10.19 -15.53
CA GLY A 47 15.48 9.59 -14.37
C GLY A 47 14.73 8.35 -13.93
N ASN A 48 15.20 7.73 -12.85
CA ASN A 48 14.46 6.64 -12.24
C ASN A 48 13.06 7.12 -11.82
N GLY A 49 12.06 6.30 -12.08
CA GLY A 49 10.69 6.61 -11.70
C GLY A 49 9.89 5.35 -11.41
N GLU A 50 9.03 5.42 -10.43
CA GLU A 50 8.17 4.32 -10.00
C GLU A 50 6.75 4.80 -9.73
N LEU A 51 5.82 3.85 -9.73
CA LEU A 51 4.46 4.04 -9.23
C LEU A 51 4.27 3.10 -8.03
N ASP A 52 3.84 3.67 -6.91
CA ASP A 52 3.70 2.94 -5.65
C ASP A 52 2.26 2.51 -5.39
N ALA A 53 1.28 3.34 -5.74
CA ALA A 53 -0.13 3.05 -5.50
C ALA A 53 -1.00 3.31 -6.74
N VAL A 54 -2.12 2.57 -6.82
CA VAL A 54 -3.12 2.69 -7.88
C VAL A 54 -4.53 2.62 -7.31
N LEU A 55 -5.42 3.47 -7.83
CA LEU A 55 -6.84 3.54 -7.47
C LEU A 55 -7.69 3.59 -8.74
N ALA A 56 -8.49 2.55 -9.00
CA ALA A 56 -9.45 2.51 -10.10
C ALA A 56 -10.86 2.89 -9.62
N ARG A 57 -11.37 4.06 -9.99
CA ARG A 57 -12.73 4.53 -9.70
C ARG A 57 -13.69 4.25 -10.85
N GLY A 58 -13.15 4.16 -12.06
CA GLY A 58 -13.89 3.93 -13.29
C GLY A 58 -13.01 3.32 -14.37
N ARG A 59 -13.62 2.84 -15.48
CA ARG A 59 -12.86 2.33 -16.64
C ARG A 59 -11.99 3.41 -17.31
N ALA A 60 -12.40 4.67 -17.20
CA ALA A 60 -11.72 5.85 -17.73
C ALA A 60 -11.31 6.79 -16.59
N ASP A 61 -11.19 6.28 -15.38
CA ASP A 61 -10.85 7.08 -14.20
C ASP A 61 -10.01 6.21 -13.25
N VAL A 62 -8.71 6.11 -13.58
CA VAL A 62 -7.72 5.40 -12.77
C VAL A 62 -6.58 6.34 -12.42
N TRP A 63 -6.23 6.39 -11.15
CA TRP A 63 -5.16 7.20 -10.61
C TRP A 63 -4.00 6.34 -10.18
N ALA A 64 -2.79 6.82 -10.42
CA ALA A 64 -1.58 6.20 -9.89
C ALA A 64 -0.64 7.30 -9.38
N VAL A 65 0.04 7.03 -8.28
CA VAL A 65 1.04 7.93 -7.69
C VAL A 65 2.34 7.19 -7.42
N GLY A 66 3.40 7.97 -7.30
CA GLY A 66 4.74 7.50 -7.02
C GLY A 66 5.74 8.65 -7.07
N SER A 67 6.97 8.37 -7.46
CA SER A 67 8.03 9.38 -7.53
C SER A 67 8.95 9.21 -8.73
N TRP A 68 9.75 10.23 -9.01
CA TRP A 68 10.81 10.18 -10.00
C TRP A 68 12.01 11.02 -9.58
N ASP A 69 13.21 10.57 -9.96
CA ASP A 69 14.48 11.24 -9.65
C ASP A 69 14.71 12.43 -10.58
N ASP A 70 14.61 13.66 -10.04
CA ASP A 70 15.07 14.87 -10.68
C ASP A 70 16.54 15.14 -10.29
N ALA A 71 17.45 14.37 -10.92
CA ALA A 71 18.88 14.43 -10.62
C ALA A 71 19.48 15.85 -10.69
N PRO A 72 19.13 16.72 -11.67
CA PRO A 72 19.56 18.11 -11.68
C PRO A 72 19.16 18.91 -10.45
N ALA A 73 17.95 18.68 -9.92
CA ALA A 73 17.47 19.32 -8.70
C ALA A 73 17.97 18.65 -7.42
N ARG A 74 18.58 17.44 -7.52
CA ARG A 74 18.96 16.58 -6.38
C ARG A 74 17.77 16.29 -5.45
N GLN A 75 16.63 16.00 -6.04
CA GLN A 75 15.35 15.87 -5.37
C GLN A 75 14.51 14.82 -6.09
N ASP A 76 13.83 13.96 -5.34
CA ASP A 76 12.81 13.10 -5.90
C ASP A 76 11.47 13.84 -5.87
N ARG A 77 10.79 13.85 -6.99
CA ARG A 77 9.53 14.57 -7.14
C ARG A 77 8.36 13.61 -7.11
N ALA A 78 7.32 14.02 -6.44
CA ALA A 78 6.05 13.31 -6.46
C ALA A 78 5.48 13.24 -7.88
N LEU A 79 4.93 12.08 -8.22
CA LEU A 79 4.35 11.75 -9.50
C LEU A 79 2.88 11.38 -9.35
N ALA A 80 1.99 11.98 -10.14
CA ALA A 80 0.62 11.53 -10.28
C ALA A 80 0.26 11.33 -11.75
N ARG A 81 -0.39 10.22 -12.04
CA ARG A 81 -0.89 9.83 -13.36
C ARG A 81 -2.38 9.56 -13.31
N HIS A 82 -3.10 10.00 -14.32
CA HIS A 82 -4.52 9.75 -14.50
C HIS A 82 -4.77 9.07 -15.84
N TRP A 83 -5.45 7.93 -15.81
CA TRP A 83 -5.94 7.21 -16.99
C TRP A 83 -7.31 7.72 -17.37
N ASP A 84 -7.46 8.22 -18.59
CA ASP A 84 -8.68 8.83 -19.12
C ASP A 84 -9.53 7.85 -19.97
N GLY A 85 -9.23 6.56 -19.90
CA GLY A 85 -9.85 5.52 -20.73
C GLY A 85 -9.08 5.19 -22.01
N ALA A 86 -8.10 6.01 -22.39
CA ALA A 86 -7.30 5.84 -23.59
C ALA A 86 -5.79 5.94 -23.33
N ARG A 87 -5.37 6.80 -22.40
CA ARG A 87 -3.96 7.04 -22.10
C ARG A 87 -3.76 7.57 -20.67
N TRP A 88 -2.58 7.35 -20.17
CA TRP A 88 -2.10 7.97 -18.94
C TRP A 88 -1.67 9.43 -19.23
N ARG A 89 -2.09 10.34 -18.38
CA ARG A 89 -1.68 11.76 -18.39
C ARG A 89 -1.03 12.11 -17.07
N GLU A 90 -0.04 12.98 -17.11
CA GLU A 90 0.48 13.59 -15.91
C GLU A 90 -0.50 14.60 -15.34
N VAL A 91 -0.70 14.57 -14.03
CA VAL A 91 -1.49 15.57 -13.29
C VAL A 91 -0.55 16.19 -12.24
N PRO A 92 -0.27 17.50 -12.32
CA PRO A 92 0.69 18.12 -11.43
C PRO A 92 0.27 18.01 -9.96
N LEU A 93 1.20 17.58 -9.12
CA LEU A 93 1.10 17.63 -7.66
C LEU A 93 1.65 18.96 -7.13
N PRO A 94 1.31 19.38 -5.90
CA PRO A 94 1.93 20.53 -5.25
C PRO A 94 3.46 20.39 -5.24
N ALA A 95 4.15 21.49 -5.55
CA ALA A 95 5.61 21.49 -5.56
C ALA A 95 6.15 21.58 -4.12
N GLU A 96 7.10 20.73 -3.80
CA GLU A 96 7.82 20.80 -2.55
C GLU A 96 8.96 21.86 -2.60
N PRO A 97 9.37 22.41 -1.44
CA PRO A 97 10.54 23.27 -1.35
C PRO A 97 11.80 22.60 -1.94
N ALA A 98 12.77 23.41 -2.35
CA ALA A 98 14.04 22.92 -2.85
C ALA A 98 14.71 21.96 -1.84
N ARG A 99 15.26 20.83 -2.34
CA ARG A 99 15.90 19.74 -1.60
C ARG A 99 14.97 18.90 -0.74
N ARG A 100 13.65 19.14 -0.75
CA ARG A 100 12.66 18.29 -0.09
C ARG A 100 12.02 17.36 -1.11
N SER A 101 12.36 16.10 -1.04
CA SER A 101 11.75 15.03 -1.85
C SER A 101 10.34 14.70 -1.35
N ALA A 102 9.49 14.18 -2.24
CA ALA A 102 8.13 13.78 -1.91
C ALA A 102 7.78 12.42 -2.53
N TYR A 103 7.27 11.54 -1.70
CA TYR A 103 6.92 10.16 -2.03
C TYR A 103 5.48 9.89 -1.59
N PRO A 104 4.49 10.08 -2.48
CA PRO A 104 3.13 9.61 -2.23
C PRO A 104 3.09 8.08 -2.35
N LEU A 105 2.66 7.39 -1.30
CA LEU A 105 2.77 5.93 -1.15
C LEU A 105 1.43 5.20 -1.22
N ALA A 106 0.32 5.87 -0.90
CA ALA A 106 -1.00 5.25 -0.90
C ALA A 106 -2.07 6.18 -1.46
N LEU A 107 -3.16 5.58 -2.01
CA LEU A 107 -4.30 6.27 -2.59
C LEU A 107 -5.61 5.75 -2.00
N ALA A 108 -6.57 6.65 -1.78
CA ALA A 108 -7.95 6.28 -1.47
C ALA A 108 -8.96 7.24 -2.11
N PRO A 109 -10.22 6.79 -2.37
CA PRO A 109 -11.28 7.67 -2.81
C PRO A 109 -11.77 8.52 -1.63
N GLY A 110 -12.02 9.82 -1.89
CA GLY A 110 -12.68 10.71 -0.95
C GLY A 110 -14.15 10.94 -1.32
N ARG A 111 -14.80 11.87 -0.62
CA ARG A 111 -16.18 12.27 -0.88
C ARG A 111 -16.32 13.02 -2.21
N GLY A 112 -17.50 12.90 -2.85
CA GLY A 112 -17.84 13.75 -3.99
C GLY A 112 -16.93 13.67 -5.21
N GLY A 113 -16.16 12.60 -5.35
CA GLY A 113 -15.22 12.44 -6.46
C GLY A 113 -13.78 12.86 -6.14
N GLU A 114 -13.47 13.17 -4.91
CA GLU A 114 -12.11 13.43 -4.45
C GLU A 114 -11.21 12.19 -4.58
N VAL A 115 -9.92 12.42 -4.69
CA VAL A 115 -8.88 11.41 -4.53
C VAL A 115 -7.88 11.92 -3.49
N TRP A 116 -7.48 11.06 -2.60
CA TRP A 116 -6.48 11.37 -1.58
C TRP A 116 -5.23 10.53 -1.79
N ALA A 117 -4.09 11.14 -1.53
CA ALA A 117 -2.81 10.48 -1.48
C ALA A 117 -2.11 10.81 -0.18
N VAL A 118 -1.48 9.83 0.45
CA VAL A 118 -0.61 10.03 1.62
C VAL A 118 0.77 9.45 1.37
N GLY A 119 1.74 9.89 2.17
CA GLY A 119 3.12 9.45 2.02
C GLY A 119 4.06 10.19 2.94
N VAL A 120 5.25 10.51 2.43
CA VAL A 120 6.31 11.18 3.15
C VAL A 120 7.00 12.23 2.30
N THR A 121 7.43 13.32 2.93
CA THR A 121 8.46 14.21 2.39
C THR A 121 9.74 14.05 3.22
N ALA A 122 10.90 14.18 2.58
CA ALA A 122 12.18 14.07 3.27
C ALA A 122 13.20 15.08 2.73
N GLU A 123 14.03 15.65 3.61
CA GLU A 123 15.14 16.49 3.20
C GLU A 123 16.31 15.64 2.71
N ASP A 124 17.01 16.12 1.70
CA ASP A 124 18.14 15.39 1.07
C ASP A 124 17.84 13.89 0.84
N ARG A 125 16.55 13.57 0.50
CA ARG A 125 15.95 12.26 0.20
C ARG A 125 15.63 11.35 1.39
N VAL A 126 16.28 11.50 2.53
CA VAL A 126 16.12 10.56 3.66
C VAL A 126 16.04 11.23 5.03
N ALA A 127 16.48 12.48 5.17
CA ALA A 127 16.53 13.17 6.47
C ALA A 127 15.20 13.85 6.81
N ALA A 128 14.89 13.95 8.10
CA ALA A 128 13.73 14.64 8.65
C ALA A 128 12.41 14.29 7.92
N PRO A 129 11.99 13.01 7.93
CA PRO A 129 10.76 12.60 7.27
C PRO A 129 9.56 13.32 7.88
N ARG A 130 8.66 13.82 7.03
CA ARG A 130 7.42 14.49 7.42
C ARG A 130 6.24 13.84 6.72
N PRO A 131 5.12 13.62 7.39
CA PRO A 131 3.95 13.03 6.77
C PRO A 131 3.39 13.95 5.68
N LEU A 132 2.97 13.35 4.59
CA LEU A 132 2.43 14.00 3.39
C LEU A 132 0.97 13.61 3.23
N ALA A 133 0.09 14.58 2.93
CA ALA A 133 -1.22 14.29 2.39
C ALA A 133 -1.60 15.30 1.30
N TYR A 134 -2.09 14.79 0.17
CA TYR A 134 -2.63 15.54 -0.93
C TYR A 134 -4.09 15.16 -1.19
N ARG A 135 -4.89 16.14 -1.60
CA ARG A 135 -6.29 15.98 -1.99
C ARG A 135 -6.51 16.52 -3.39
N TRP A 136 -7.07 15.69 -4.27
CA TRP A 136 -7.63 16.08 -5.55
C TRP A 136 -9.08 16.49 -5.37
N ASP A 137 -9.44 17.71 -5.76
CA ASP A 137 -10.78 18.30 -5.59
C ASP A 137 -11.67 18.20 -6.85
N GLY A 138 -11.17 17.55 -7.90
CA GLY A 138 -11.80 17.46 -9.22
C GLY A 138 -11.10 18.33 -10.27
N GLU A 139 -10.30 19.31 -9.86
CA GLU A 139 -9.59 20.23 -10.75
C GLU A 139 -8.08 20.25 -10.50
N ARG A 140 -7.66 20.16 -9.24
CA ARG A 140 -6.25 20.23 -8.83
C ARG A 140 -5.96 19.47 -7.56
N TRP A 141 -4.70 19.10 -7.41
CA TRP A 141 -4.17 18.61 -6.14
C TRP A 141 -3.82 19.78 -5.21
N ALA A 142 -4.15 19.63 -3.96
CA ALA A 142 -3.79 20.56 -2.88
C ALA A 142 -3.17 19.78 -1.70
N SER A 143 -2.19 20.39 -1.03
CA SER A 143 -1.66 19.85 0.22
C SER A 143 -2.67 20.07 1.35
N VAL A 144 -2.94 19.02 2.11
CA VAL A 144 -3.80 19.02 3.31
C VAL A 144 -3.02 18.34 4.43
N PRO A 145 -2.17 19.10 5.15
CA PRO A 145 -1.23 18.51 6.11
C PRO A 145 -1.92 17.62 7.14
N PRO A 146 -1.38 16.41 7.41
CA PRO A 146 -1.81 15.55 8.51
C PRO A 146 -1.64 16.23 9.87
N ALA A 147 -2.23 15.67 10.92
CA ALA A 147 -1.96 16.11 12.29
C ALA A 147 -0.49 15.82 12.66
N GLY A 148 0.10 16.61 13.54
CA GLY A 148 1.47 16.35 14.01
C GLY A 148 2.57 16.48 12.94
N THR A 149 2.39 17.34 11.92
CA THR A 149 3.38 17.54 10.84
C THR A 149 4.74 18.07 11.30
N GLU A 150 4.85 18.48 12.56
CA GLU A 150 6.11 18.93 13.19
C GLU A 150 7.01 17.75 13.60
N ASP A 151 6.43 16.56 13.79
CA ASP A 151 7.16 15.37 14.24
C ASP A 151 7.72 14.59 13.03
N GLU A 152 8.82 13.88 13.24
CA GLU A 152 9.36 12.94 12.25
C GLU A 152 8.42 11.75 12.11
N ALA A 153 7.78 11.64 10.97
CA ALA A 153 6.80 10.60 10.70
C ALA A 153 6.63 10.34 9.20
N LEU A 154 6.01 9.22 8.86
CA LEU A 154 5.55 8.93 7.51
C LEU A 154 4.19 8.23 7.56
N LEU A 155 3.42 8.35 6.48
CA LEU A 155 2.18 7.63 6.24
C LEU A 155 2.37 6.67 5.06
N SER A 156 2.09 5.39 5.26
CA SER A 156 2.29 4.33 4.27
C SER A 156 1.00 3.75 3.73
N GLY A 157 -0.08 3.75 4.52
CA GLY A 157 -1.38 3.19 4.16
C GLY A 157 -2.51 4.22 4.23
N LEU A 158 -3.52 4.07 3.35
CA LEU A 158 -4.70 4.94 3.31
C LEU A 158 -5.94 4.15 2.90
N ALA A 159 -7.03 4.31 3.64
CA ALA A 159 -8.33 3.68 3.33
C ALA A 159 -9.50 4.63 3.60
N ALA A 160 -10.53 4.58 2.75
CA ALA A 160 -11.80 5.25 3.02
C ALA A 160 -12.64 4.41 3.99
N ASP A 161 -13.27 5.05 4.98
CA ASP A 161 -14.09 4.38 6.00
C ASP A 161 -15.53 4.06 5.55
N GLY A 162 -15.88 4.46 4.33
CA GLY A 162 -17.23 4.27 3.79
C GLY A 162 -18.26 5.29 4.27
N ALA A 163 -18.00 6.04 5.34
CA ALA A 163 -18.84 7.14 5.84
C ALA A 163 -18.35 8.52 5.37
N GLY A 164 -17.23 8.52 4.64
CA GLY A 164 -16.60 9.68 4.04
C GLY A 164 -15.48 10.29 4.89
N GLY A 165 -15.05 9.59 5.90
CA GLY A 165 -13.75 9.76 6.53
C GLY A 165 -12.69 8.90 5.85
N LEU A 166 -11.44 9.09 6.29
CA LEU A 166 -10.28 8.33 5.82
C LEU A 166 -9.42 7.93 7.02
N TRP A 167 -8.88 6.73 6.98
CA TRP A 167 -7.83 6.30 7.87
C TRP A 167 -6.49 6.31 7.15
N ALA A 168 -5.50 6.95 7.74
CA ALA A 168 -4.10 6.91 7.32
C ALA A 168 -3.26 6.29 8.42
N VAL A 169 -2.35 5.39 8.05
CA VAL A 169 -1.47 4.71 9.01
C VAL A 169 -0.02 4.79 8.57
N GLY A 170 0.89 4.63 9.54
CA GLY A 170 2.31 4.71 9.28
C GLY A 170 3.15 4.56 10.55
N VAL A 171 4.21 5.33 10.63
CA VAL A 171 5.13 5.36 11.78
C VAL A 171 5.47 6.79 12.17
N ALA A 172 5.46 7.07 13.46
CA ALA A 172 6.07 8.25 14.06
C ALA A 172 7.36 7.83 14.77
N TYR A 173 8.41 8.66 14.67
CA TYR A 173 9.71 8.39 15.28
C TYR A 173 9.85 9.18 16.56
N GLY A 174 10.27 8.50 17.64
CA GLY A 174 10.60 9.13 18.90
C GLY A 174 11.99 9.76 18.87
N GLU A 175 12.37 10.44 19.95
CA GLU A 175 13.66 11.17 20.09
C GLU A 175 14.89 10.26 19.90
N GLN A 176 14.77 8.96 20.16
CA GLN A 176 15.85 7.98 19.98
C GLN A 176 15.74 7.21 18.66
N GLY A 177 14.82 7.62 17.78
CA GLY A 177 14.58 6.98 16.48
C GLY A 177 13.73 5.72 16.56
N GLU A 178 13.17 5.37 17.73
CA GLU A 178 12.25 4.25 17.83
C GLU A 178 10.94 4.54 17.11
N GLY A 179 10.50 3.61 16.26
CA GLY A 179 9.24 3.70 15.55
C GLY A 179 8.05 3.39 16.46
N ARG A 180 6.96 4.16 16.32
CA ARG A 180 5.68 3.93 17.00
C ARG A 180 4.56 3.91 15.97
N PRO A 181 3.55 3.04 16.11
CA PRO A 181 2.42 3.02 15.20
C PRO A 181 1.74 4.38 15.15
N LEU A 182 1.59 4.92 13.95
CA LEU A 182 0.85 6.15 13.69
C LEU A 182 -0.49 5.80 13.04
N ALA A 183 -1.58 6.33 13.60
CA ALA A 183 -2.90 6.25 13.00
C ALA A 183 -3.55 7.63 13.03
N GLU A 184 -4.02 8.08 11.88
CA GLU A 184 -4.73 9.35 11.71
C GLU A 184 -6.07 9.15 11.04
N HIS A 185 -7.07 9.89 11.48
CA HIS A 185 -8.41 9.87 10.92
C HIS A 185 -8.78 11.25 10.37
N TRP A 186 -9.17 11.30 9.10
CA TRP A 186 -9.81 12.45 8.47
C TRP A 186 -11.32 12.40 8.74
N ASP A 187 -11.84 13.40 9.47
CA ASP A 187 -13.26 13.46 9.86
C ASP A 187 -14.17 14.17 8.84
N GLY A 188 -13.61 14.49 7.66
CA GLY A 188 -14.28 15.28 6.63
C GLY A 188 -13.91 16.77 6.67
N ALA A 189 -13.19 17.22 7.70
CA ALA A 189 -12.77 18.60 7.88
C ALA A 189 -11.28 18.74 8.26
N ALA A 190 -10.76 17.83 9.10
CA ALA A 190 -9.38 17.85 9.56
C ALA A 190 -8.87 16.44 9.86
N TRP A 191 -7.55 16.26 9.75
CA TRP A 191 -6.85 15.09 10.25
C TRP A 191 -6.74 15.15 11.78
N ARG A 192 -6.93 14.02 12.43
CA ARG A 192 -6.80 13.83 13.88
C ARG A 192 -5.98 12.59 14.17
N SER A 193 -4.95 12.74 15.00
CA SER A 193 -4.21 11.59 15.50
C SER A 193 -5.09 10.77 16.46
N VAL A 194 -5.12 9.46 16.23
CA VAL A 194 -5.88 8.49 17.05
C VAL A 194 -4.87 7.56 17.71
N PRO A 195 -4.83 7.48 19.05
CA PRO A 195 -3.87 6.65 19.75
C PRO A 195 -3.94 5.18 19.32
N ALA A 196 -2.80 4.61 18.91
CA ALA A 196 -2.63 3.20 18.60
C ALA A 196 -1.81 2.52 19.70
N PRO A 197 -2.08 1.24 20.05
CA PRO A 197 -1.31 0.51 21.05
C PRO A 197 0.15 0.35 20.61
N HIS A 198 1.08 0.58 21.52
CA HIS A 198 2.51 0.48 21.31
C HIS A 198 3.16 -0.31 22.45
N THR A 199 4.12 -1.15 22.13
CA THR A 199 4.89 -1.92 23.10
C THR A 199 6.22 -1.22 23.38
N ALA A 200 6.42 -0.76 24.61
CA ALA A 200 7.64 -0.08 25.01
C ALA A 200 8.90 -0.90 24.71
N GLY A 201 9.92 -0.25 24.16
CA GLY A 201 11.19 -0.87 23.78
C GLY A 201 11.16 -1.64 22.46
N ARG A 202 10.06 -1.60 21.71
CA ARG A 202 9.98 -2.20 20.36
C ARG A 202 9.87 -1.10 19.31
N GLY A 203 10.51 -1.30 18.17
CA GLY A 203 10.24 -0.53 16.97
C GLY A 203 8.97 -1.08 16.30
N GLU A 204 7.94 -0.25 16.16
CA GLU A 204 6.67 -0.66 15.59
C GLU A 204 6.22 0.33 14.50
N ALA A 205 5.75 -0.21 13.37
CA ALA A 205 5.26 0.56 12.24
C ALA A 205 4.01 -0.11 11.67
N LEU A 206 3.12 0.68 11.07
CA LEU A 206 1.99 0.20 10.27
C LEU A 206 2.28 0.49 8.80
N ASP A 207 1.99 -0.46 7.91
CA ASP A 207 2.23 -0.35 6.47
C ASP A 207 0.93 -0.22 5.68
N GLY A 208 -0.07 -1.04 6.01
CA GLY A 208 -1.33 -1.11 5.28
C GLY A 208 -2.55 -0.94 6.18
N VAL A 209 -3.64 -0.43 5.61
CA VAL A 209 -4.92 -0.26 6.29
C VAL A 209 -6.09 -0.54 5.34
N THR A 210 -7.15 -1.15 5.86
CA THR A 210 -8.43 -1.33 5.16
C THR A 210 -9.59 -1.09 6.12
N ALA A 211 -10.67 -0.48 5.64
CA ALA A 211 -11.89 -0.32 6.40
C ALA A 211 -12.99 -1.20 5.78
N LEU A 212 -13.59 -2.06 6.60
CA LEU A 212 -14.76 -2.86 6.23
C LEU A 212 -16.04 -2.09 6.56
N ALA A 213 -15.98 -1.28 7.61
CA ALA A 213 -17.01 -0.33 8.07
C ALA A 213 -16.31 0.80 8.85
N PRO A 214 -17.02 1.91 9.19
CA PRO A 214 -16.44 2.99 9.99
C PRO A 214 -15.97 2.58 11.40
N ASP A 215 -16.54 1.51 11.92
CA ASP A 215 -16.26 0.89 13.21
C ASP A 215 -15.57 -0.49 13.07
N ASP A 216 -15.10 -0.83 11.89
CA ASP A 216 -14.37 -2.08 11.61
C ASP A 216 -13.21 -1.80 10.64
N VAL A 217 -12.06 -1.39 11.22
CA VAL A 217 -10.88 -1.03 10.44
C VAL A 217 -9.68 -1.86 10.89
N TRP A 218 -8.93 -2.33 9.93
CA TRP A 218 -7.78 -3.22 10.13
C TRP A 218 -6.50 -2.56 9.64
N ALA A 219 -5.47 -2.56 10.47
CA ALA A 219 -4.15 -2.08 10.10
C ALA A 219 -3.10 -3.16 10.36
N VAL A 220 -2.13 -3.25 9.46
CA VAL A 220 -1.06 -4.25 9.53
C VAL A 220 0.30 -3.61 9.36
N GLY A 221 1.33 -4.26 9.88
CA GLY A 221 2.70 -3.82 9.77
C GLY A 221 3.63 -4.68 10.61
N ALA A 222 4.68 -4.09 11.17
CA ALA A 222 5.78 -4.79 11.82
C ALA A 222 6.01 -4.37 13.26
N SER A 223 6.44 -5.32 14.08
CA SER A 223 6.94 -5.12 15.43
C SER A 223 8.31 -5.78 15.56
N SER A 224 9.36 -4.98 15.74
CA SER A 224 10.74 -5.44 15.87
C SER A 224 11.20 -5.33 17.32
N PRO A 225 11.71 -6.41 17.93
CA PRO A 225 12.24 -6.35 19.28
C PRO A 225 13.58 -5.59 19.30
N PRO A 226 13.97 -5.02 20.47
CA PRO A 226 15.18 -4.19 20.58
C PRO A 226 16.50 -4.98 20.39
N ASP A 227 16.46 -6.28 20.52
CA ASP A 227 17.61 -7.18 20.29
C ASP A 227 17.80 -7.59 18.83
N GLY A 228 16.91 -7.13 17.93
CA GLY A 228 16.98 -7.44 16.51
C GLY A 228 16.69 -8.91 16.14
N THR A 229 16.08 -9.69 17.03
CA THR A 229 15.83 -11.12 16.82
C THR A 229 14.71 -11.42 15.83
N GLY A 230 14.50 -10.53 14.88
CA GLY A 230 13.55 -10.70 13.77
C GLY A 230 12.24 -9.95 13.97
N THR A 231 11.63 -9.63 12.87
CA THR A 231 10.37 -8.89 12.81
C THR A 231 9.17 -9.81 13.00
N ARG A 232 8.13 -9.34 13.65
CA ARG A 232 6.87 -10.05 13.84
C ARG A 232 5.70 -9.23 13.27
N PRO A 233 4.64 -9.88 12.78
CA PRO A 233 3.44 -9.18 12.35
C PRO A 233 2.85 -8.34 13.48
N LEU A 234 2.53 -7.10 13.17
CA LEU A 234 1.69 -6.22 13.97
C LEU A 234 0.34 -6.12 13.26
N VAL A 235 -0.73 -6.52 13.95
CA VAL A 235 -2.10 -6.39 13.45
C VAL A 235 -2.92 -5.64 14.47
N LEU A 236 -3.56 -4.55 14.05
CA LEU A 236 -4.42 -3.74 14.88
C LEU A 236 -5.84 -3.73 14.30
N HIS A 237 -6.84 -3.73 15.18
CA HIS A 237 -8.25 -3.61 14.86
C HIS A 237 -8.87 -2.41 15.56
N TRP A 238 -9.60 -1.58 14.82
CA TRP A 238 -10.43 -0.48 15.30
C TRP A 238 -11.89 -0.93 15.39
N ASP A 239 -12.47 -0.83 16.56
CA ASP A 239 -13.85 -1.25 16.88
C ASP A 239 -14.87 -0.11 16.91
N GLY A 240 -14.49 1.06 16.39
CA GLY A 240 -15.30 2.28 16.50
C GLY A 240 -14.97 3.16 17.71
N ALA A 241 -14.20 2.66 18.67
CA ALA A 241 -13.83 3.36 19.90
C ALA A 241 -12.32 3.39 20.16
N ALA A 242 -11.62 2.29 19.91
CA ALA A 242 -10.19 2.17 20.16
C ALA A 242 -9.52 1.19 19.21
N TRP A 243 -8.23 1.42 18.96
CA TRP A 243 -7.35 0.43 18.33
C TRP A 243 -6.94 -0.62 19.37
N THR A 244 -7.06 -1.89 19.02
CA THR A 244 -6.60 -3.02 19.83
C THR A 244 -5.65 -3.90 19.03
N ARG A 245 -4.71 -4.56 19.73
CA ARG A 245 -3.78 -5.51 19.08
C ARG A 245 -4.45 -6.86 18.97
N GLU A 246 -4.35 -7.47 17.79
CA GLU A 246 -4.82 -8.83 17.52
C GLU A 246 -3.68 -9.84 17.73
N GLU A 247 -4.05 -11.01 18.25
CA GLU A 247 -3.19 -12.18 18.34
C GLU A 247 -3.18 -12.92 17.00
N VAL A 248 -2.00 -13.02 16.38
CA VAL A 248 -1.81 -13.69 15.07
C VAL A 248 -0.80 -14.81 15.17
N PRO A 249 -0.77 -15.79 14.24
CA PRO A 249 0.26 -16.84 14.23
C PRO A 249 1.68 -16.26 14.31
N ASP A 250 2.52 -16.87 15.15
CA ASP A 250 3.92 -16.49 15.32
C ASP A 250 4.70 -16.85 14.04
N VAL A 251 5.03 -15.87 13.26
CA VAL A 251 5.82 -15.98 12.03
C VAL A 251 6.84 -14.86 11.99
N ALA A 252 8.09 -15.18 11.63
CA ALA A 252 9.10 -14.14 11.37
C ALA A 252 8.81 -13.49 10.03
N GLY A 253 8.27 -12.25 10.07
CA GLY A 253 7.91 -11.54 8.84
C GLY A 253 7.03 -10.32 9.10
N GLN A 254 6.79 -9.60 8.02
CA GLN A 254 6.08 -8.31 7.98
C GLN A 254 4.95 -8.36 6.95
N PRO A 255 3.68 -8.21 7.36
CA PRO A 255 2.60 -7.93 6.42
C PRO A 255 2.68 -6.46 5.96
N HIS A 256 2.59 -6.26 4.64
CA HIS A 256 2.65 -4.93 4.01
C HIS A 256 1.27 -4.38 3.67
N ALA A 257 0.33 -5.24 3.33
CA ALA A 257 -1.01 -4.82 2.91
C ALA A 257 -2.11 -5.70 3.48
N VAL A 258 -3.31 -5.14 3.58
CA VAL A 258 -4.48 -5.79 4.14
C VAL A 258 -5.74 -5.43 3.35
N THR A 259 -6.64 -6.40 3.17
CA THR A 259 -7.95 -6.20 2.52
C THR A 259 -9.01 -7.12 3.11
N GLY A 260 -10.27 -6.71 3.04
CA GLY A 260 -11.39 -7.59 3.39
C GLY A 260 -11.67 -8.64 2.32
N ASP A 261 -12.17 -9.81 2.71
CA ASP A 261 -12.57 -10.87 1.77
C ASP A 261 -14.01 -10.71 1.24
N GLY A 262 -14.77 -9.79 1.85
CA GLY A 262 -16.18 -9.54 1.55
C GLY A 262 -17.15 -10.55 2.15
N ALA A 263 -16.67 -11.43 3.01
CA ALA A 263 -17.45 -12.38 3.79
C ALA A 263 -17.29 -12.16 5.31
N GLY A 264 -16.72 -11.02 5.71
CA GLY A 264 -16.42 -10.66 7.10
C GLY A 264 -15.05 -11.14 7.58
N GLY A 265 -14.23 -11.65 6.69
CA GLY A 265 -12.84 -12.01 6.94
C GLY A 265 -11.86 -10.97 6.40
N VAL A 266 -10.59 -11.11 6.77
CA VAL A 266 -9.50 -10.20 6.44
C VAL A 266 -8.28 -10.98 5.95
N TRP A 267 -7.66 -10.51 4.88
CA TRP A 267 -6.40 -11.02 4.37
C TRP A 267 -5.30 -9.98 4.53
N ALA A 268 -4.17 -10.40 5.07
CA ALA A 268 -2.94 -9.63 5.10
C ALA A 268 -1.84 -10.38 4.34
N VAL A 269 -1.07 -9.67 3.53
CA VAL A 269 0.02 -10.23 2.72
C VAL A 269 1.33 -9.51 2.96
N GLY A 270 2.45 -10.21 2.78
CA GLY A 270 3.76 -9.63 3.01
C GLY A 270 4.91 -10.58 2.73
N GLU A 271 6.00 -10.41 3.49
CA GLU A 271 7.21 -11.19 3.35
C GLU A 271 7.71 -11.78 4.68
N ARG A 272 8.38 -12.93 4.60
CA ARG A 272 9.04 -13.60 5.71
C ARG A 272 10.55 -13.40 5.61
N GLU A 273 11.20 -13.26 6.75
CA GLU A 273 12.65 -13.04 6.82
C GLU A 273 13.47 -14.33 6.60
N ASP A 274 12.92 -15.50 6.96
CA ASP A 274 13.66 -16.76 7.12
C ASP A 274 13.34 -17.82 6.05
N ALA A 275 12.56 -17.49 5.03
CA ALA A 275 12.06 -18.46 4.08
C ALA A 275 12.69 -18.33 2.69
N THR A 276 12.86 -19.49 2.02
CA THR A 276 13.26 -19.54 0.59
C THR A 276 12.16 -19.01 -0.33
N THR A 277 10.92 -19.00 0.16
CA THR A 277 9.76 -18.34 -0.45
C THR A 277 9.24 -17.32 0.56
N PRO A 278 9.74 -16.09 0.55
CA PRO A 278 9.42 -15.10 1.58
C PRO A 278 7.96 -14.66 1.59
N ALA A 279 7.23 -14.75 0.46
CA ALA A 279 5.83 -14.39 0.43
C ALA A 279 4.99 -15.21 1.43
N PHE A 280 4.16 -14.52 2.21
CA PHE A 280 3.17 -15.17 3.06
C PHE A 280 1.85 -14.41 3.06
N SER A 281 0.81 -15.06 3.53
CA SER A 281 -0.46 -14.41 3.85
C SER A 281 -1.04 -14.93 5.16
N LEU A 282 -1.69 -14.02 5.87
CA LEU A 282 -2.52 -14.30 7.03
C LEU A 282 -3.98 -14.12 6.63
N HIS A 283 -4.83 -15.03 7.02
CA HIS A 283 -6.27 -14.94 6.83
C HIS A 283 -7.00 -15.05 8.17
N ARG A 284 -7.81 -14.06 8.46
CA ARG A 284 -8.79 -14.10 9.55
C ARG A 284 -10.14 -14.47 8.95
N ASP A 285 -10.72 -15.54 9.41
CA ASP A 285 -12.07 -15.95 9.00
C ASP A 285 -13.15 -15.09 9.72
N ALA A 286 -14.40 -15.18 9.24
CA ALA A 286 -15.52 -14.46 9.84
C ALA A 286 -15.82 -14.84 11.32
N HIS A 287 -15.22 -15.92 11.82
CA HIS A 287 -15.33 -16.33 13.24
C HIS A 287 -14.20 -15.77 14.11
N GLY A 288 -13.29 -14.97 13.52
CA GLY A 288 -12.19 -14.34 14.24
C GLY A 288 -10.91 -15.17 14.32
N THR A 289 -10.81 -16.28 13.62
CA THR A 289 -9.63 -17.15 13.69
C THR A 289 -8.60 -16.77 12.64
N TRP A 290 -7.40 -16.40 13.08
CA TRP A 290 -6.26 -16.15 12.22
C TRP A 290 -5.53 -17.44 11.84
N ARG A 291 -5.13 -17.56 10.58
CA ARG A 291 -4.34 -18.68 10.05
C ARG A 291 -3.27 -18.17 9.09
N LEU A 292 -2.11 -18.80 9.14
CA LEU A 292 -1.08 -18.65 8.10
C LEU A 292 -1.53 -19.44 6.87
N VAL A 293 -1.60 -18.79 5.72
CA VAL A 293 -1.98 -19.41 4.45
C VAL A 293 -0.77 -19.34 3.52
N PRO A 294 -0.25 -20.51 3.08
CA PRO A 294 0.84 -20.50 2.12
C PRO A 294 0.40 -19.88 0.78
N PRO A 295 1.33 -19.28 0.02
CA PRO A 295 1.05 -18.89 -1.35
C PRO A 295 0.53 -20.07 -2.17
N ALA A 296 -0.32 -19.82 -3.17
CA ALA A 296 -0.81 -20.86 -4.07
C ALA A 296 0.36 -21.51 -4.83
N ASP A 297 0.32 -22.83 -4.98
CA ASP A 297 1.37 -23.63 -5.61
C ASP A 297 1.75 -23.07 -7.00
N GLY A 298 3.05 -22.79 -7.19
CA GLY A 298 3.63 -22.34 -8.45
C GLY A 298 3.47 -20.85 -8.79
N ALA A 299 2.76 -20.07 -7.99
CA ALA A 299 2.50 -18.65 -8.28
C ALA A 299 3.57 -17.73 -7.64
N ALA A 300 4.10 -18.09 -6.49
CA ALA A 300 5.27 -17.43 -5.92
C ALA A 300 6.51 -18.26 -6.27
N GLY A 301 7.27 -17.85 -7.27
CA GLY A 301 8.61 -18.39 -7.51
C GLY A 301 9.48 -18.25 -6.26
N GLU A 302 10.60 -18.97 -6.20
CA GLU A 302 11.57 -18.78 -5.12
C GLU A 302 11.93 -17.29 -4.98
N GLY A 303 11.88 -16.76 -3.75
CA GLY A 303 12.19 -15.36 -3.47
C GLY A 303 11.06 -14.35 -3.73
N ALA A 304 9.80 -14.77 -3.80
CA ALA A 304 8.67 -13.83 -3.96
C ALA A 304 8.35 -13.11 -2.66
N SER A 305 8.02 -11.80 -2.76
CA SER A 305 7.47 -10.94 -1.71
C SER A 305 6.20 -10.29 -2.20
N PHE A 306 5.19 -10.12 -1.33
CA PHE A 306 3.98 -9.38 -1.67
C PHE A 306 4.01 -8.00 -1.04
N PHE A 307 3.65 -6.97 -1.83
CA PHE A 307 3.62 -5.58 -1.39
C PHE A 307 2.21 -5.01 -1.27
N ASP A 308 1.27 -5.53 -2.07
CA ASP A 308 -0.12 -5.06 -2.01
C ASP A 308 -1.13 -6.17 -2.32
N VAL A 309 -2.36 -6.00 -1.84
CA VAL A 309 -3.47 -6.93 -2.03
C VAL A 309 -4.80 -6.19 -2.17
N THR A 310 -5.61 -6.63 -3.10
CA THR A 310 -6.96 -6.09 -3.30
C THR A 310 -8.00 -7.19 -3.46
N ARG A 311 -9.20 -6.94 -2.94
CA ARG A 311 -10.37 -7.77 -3.21
C ARG A 311 -10.87 -7.56 -4.64
N VAL A 312 -11.36 -8.64 -5.28
CA VAL A 312 -12.06 -8.60 -6.56
C VAL A 312 -13.57 -8.57 -6.34
N PRO A 313 -14.24 -7.41 -6.43
CA PRO A 313 -15.68 -7.34 -6.26
C PRO A 313 -16.42 -8.19 -7.30
N GLY A 314 -17.43 -8.96 -6.85
CA GLY A 314 -18.22 -9.80 -7.75
C GLY A 314 -17.46 -11.00 -8.36
N ALA A 315 -16.40 -11.46 -7.70
CA ALA A 315 -15.68 -12.65 -8.12
C ALA A 315 -16.62 -13.87 -8.23
N SER A 316 -16.51 -14.61 -9.35
CA SER A 316 -17.28 -15.82 -9.57
C SER A 316 -16.69 -17.01 -8.81
N PRO A 317 -17.49 -18.05 -8.48
CA PRO A 317 -16.95 -19.29 -7.95
C PRO A 317 -15.86 -19.86 -8.87
N GLY A 318 -14.67 -20.12 -8.31
CA GLY A 318 -13.52 -20.61 -9.07
C GLY A 318 -12.66 -19.55 -9.75
N GLY A 319 -13.06 -18.28 -9.74
CA GLY A 319 -12.23 -17.15 -10.16
C GLY A 319 -11.40 -16.58 -8.99
N PRO A 320 -10.42 -15.71 -9.25
CA PRO A 320 -9.67 -15.04 -8.21
C PRO A 320 -10.60 -14.10 -7.41
N ALA A 321 -10.64 -14.27 -6.10
CA ALA A 321 -11.36 -13.38 -5.19
C ALA A 321 -10.49 -12.23 -4.68
N LEU A 322 -9.17 -12.42 -4.74
CA LEU A 322 -8.16 -11.45 -4.38
C LEU A 322 -7.05 -11.44 -5.44
N TRP A 323 -6.44 -10.28 -5.64
CA TRP A 323 -5.18 -10.12 -6.34
C TRP A 323 -4.13 -9.64 -5.34
N ALA A 324 -2.98 -10.33 -5.28
CA ALA A 324 -1.79 -9.84 -4.60
C ALA A 324 -0.70 -9.57 -5.63
N VAL A 325 0.05 -8.51 -5.43
CA VAL A 325 1.16 -8.11 -6.30
C VAL A 325 2.45 -7.94 -5.50
N GLY A 326 3.56 -8.11 -6.21
CA GLY A 326 4.86 -8.00 -5.60
C GLY A 326 5.99 -8.19 -6.59
N SER A 327 7.09 -8.75 -6.12
CA SER A 327 8.26 -9.07 -6.93
C SER A 327 8.84 -10.43 -6.57
N THR A 328 9.60 -11.02 -7.50
CA THR A 328 10.44 -12.20 -7.23
C THR A 328 11.90 -11.83 -7.40
N LEU A 329 12.77 -12.37 -6.52
CA LEU A 329 14.22 -12.44 -6.76
C LEU A 329 14.52 -13.77 -7.46
N PRO A 330 15.02 -13.78 -8.71
CA PRO A 330 15.63 -14.97 -9.26
C PRO A 330 16.90 -15.28 -8.47
N ARG A 331 17.14 -16.53 -8.11
CA ARG A 331 18.29 -16.96 -7.29
C ARG A 331 19.68 -16.63 -7.85
N LEU A 332 19.83 -16.29 -9.11
CA LEU A 332 21.14 -16.21 -9.77
C LEU A 332 21.37 -15.05 -10.73
N ASP A 333 20.35 -14.19 -11.01
CA ASP A 333 20.57 -13.04 -11.91
C ASP A 333 19.45 -11.98 -11.75
N PRO A 334 19.76 -10.70 -11.43
CA PRO A 334 18.78 -9.63 -11.56
C PRO A 334 18.36 -9.48 -13.04
N PRO A 335 17.12 -9.14 -13.38
CA PRO A 335 16.29 -8.14 -12.71
C PRO A 335 15.13 -8.73 -11.91
N TRP A 336 14.64 -7.96 -10.94
CA TRP A 336 13.37 -8.19 -10.25
C TRP A 336 12.25 -8.41 -11.26
N ARG A 337 11.44 -9.47 -11.06
CA ARG A 337 10.29 -9.72 -11.92
C ARG A 337 9.01 -9.39 -11.18
N PRO A 338 8.08 -8.66 -11.79
CA PRO A 338 6.77 -8.41 -11.21
C PRO A 338 6.00 -9.73 -11.04
N VAL A 339 5.33 -9.86 -9.91
CA VAL A 339 4.43 -10.98 -9.62
C VAL A 339 3.04 -10.44 -9.43
N VAL A 340 2.06 -11.08 -10.08
CA VAL A 340 0.64 -10.89 -9.82
C VAL A 340 0.03 -12.25 -9.55
N GLN A 341 -0.56 -12.43 -8.37
CA GLN A 341 -1.14 -13.70 -7.95
C GLN A 341 -2.62 -13.56 -7.61
N GLY A 342 -3.45 -14.44 -8.18
CA GLY A 342 -4.86 -14.55 -7.82
C GLY A 342 -5.07 -15.59 -6.73
N TYR A 343 -5.82 -15.24 -5.68
CA TYR A 343 -6.31 -16.17 -4.66
C TYR A 343 -7.79 -16.42 -4.87
N GLY A 344 -8.16 -17.71 -5.07
CA GLY A 344 -9.55 -18.14 -5.06
C GLY A 344 -10.00 -18.45 -3.62
N ILE A 345 -11.14 -17.92 -3.18
CA ILE A 345 -11.79 -18.37 -1.95
C ILE A 345 -12.40 -19.73 -2.29
N ARG A 346 -11.84 -20.82 -1.73
CA ARG A 346 -12.51 -22.12 -1.75
C ARG A 346 -13.66 -22.05 -0.75
N GLY A 347 -14.89 -22.27 -1.21
CA GLY A 347 -16.04 -22.43 -0.33
C GLY A 347 -15.82 -23.57 0.69
N PRO A 348 -16.47 -23.55 1.85
CA PRO A 348 -16.40 -24.64 2.82
C PRO A 348 -16.94 -25.91 2.17
N GLY A 349 -16.04 -26.88 1.86
CA GLY A 349 -16.41 -28.21 1.38
C GLY A 349 -15.97 -28.58 -0.04
N ALA A 350 -14.90 -28.03 -0.60
CA ALA A 350 -14.25 -28.55 -1.82
C ALA A 350 -12.93 -29.25 -1.48
#